data_185b59cc4c9ce65c14fe01cb2b975964
#
_entry.id   185b59cc4c9ce65c14fe01cb2b975964
#
_cell.length_a   1.000
_cell.length_b   1.000
_cell.length_c   1.000
_cell.angle_alpha   90.00
_cell.angle_beta   90.00
_cell.angle_gamma   90.00
#
_symmetry.space_group_name_H-M   'P 1'
#
loop_
_entity.id
_entity.type
_entity.pdbx_description
1 polymer ?
#
loop_
_entity_poly.entity_id
_entity_poly.type
_entity_poly.pdbx_seq_one_letter_code
_entity_poly.pdbx_strand_id
1 'polypeptide(L)'
;MSQAGQNLKYLRKLRGWTQEEFAIKLGIKRSLIGAYEEERADPRLEVLEIICDIFKLTLDEVLLKDLSNTSGSYLSRRRQQKMMSAERNLIHFVPVKAAAGYLAGYADSEFIDELNTFTLPMLSGGDYRAFEIIGDSMMPTPSGSIIVGEKVGAEDIKNNQPYIVVSRNEGIVYKRIVKSNKTKNKLTLVSDNPQYQPYQVNAEDVVELWHAQMVLSKVSQQQRWDMDSLASMVSNLQTQVSTMKKKMN
;
A
#
# COMPACT_ATOMS: atom_id res chain seq x y z
N MET A 1 -9.54 22.72 -33.00
CA MET A 1 -9.87 23.98 -32.30
C MET A 1 -9.77 23.74 -30.82
N SER A 2 -9.28 24.72 -30.08
CA SER A 2 -9.18 24.62 -28.62
C SER A 2 -10.57 24.69 -27.98
N GLN A 3 -10.88 23.85 -27.03
CA GLN A 3 -12.13 23.86 -26.23
C GLN A 3 -12.03 24.81 -25.02
N ALA A 4 -10.91 25.53 -24.92
CA ALA A 4 -10.58 26.32 -23.71
C ALA A 4 -11.66 27.36 -23.37
N GLY A 5 -12.14 28.15 -24.31
CA GLY A 5 -13.11 29.20 -24.05
C GLY A 5 -14.44 28.68 -23.54
N GLN A 6 -14.96 27.63 -24.17
CA GLN A 6 -16.21 26.97 -23.76
C GLN A 6 -16.05 26.31 -22.37
N ASN A 7 -14.91 25.66 -22.13
CA ASN A 7 -14.60 25.05 -20.86
C ASN A 7 -14.46 26.08 -19.72
N LEU A 8 -13.81 27.22 -19.97
CA LEU A 8 -13.73 28.30 -18.99
C LEU A 8 -15.12 28.81 -18.59
N LYS A 9 -15.98 29.05 -19.58
CA LYS A 9 -17.36 29.48 -19.35
C LYS A 9 -18.16 28.44 -18.55
N TYR A 10 -18.00 27.16 -18.90
CA TYR A 10 -18.61 26.05 -18.17
C TYR A 10 -18.14 25.98 -16.72
N LEU A 11 -16.81 25.97 -16.47
CA LEU A 11 -16.20 25.89 -15.14
C LEU A 11 -16.61 27.06 -14.23
N ARG A 12 -16.65 28.28 -14.80
CA ARG A 12 -17.14 29.46 -14.09
C ARG A 12 -18.59 29.31 -13.65
N LYS A 13 -19.48 28.90 -14.61
CA LYS A 13 -20.90 28.68 -14.32
C LYS A 13 -21.11 27.57 -13.30
N LEU A 14 -20.31 26.49 -13.38
CA LEU A 14 -20.36 25.37 -12.43
C LEU A 14 -20.13 25.83 -10.97
N ARG A 15 -19.33 26.90 -10.79
CA ARG A 15 -19.08 27.52 -9.47
C ARG A 15 -20.03 28.63 -9.13
N GLY A 16 -20.96 28.97 -10.03
CA GLY A 16 -21.89 30.10 -9.86
C GLY A 16 -21.21 31.47 -9.91
N TRP A 17 -19.99 31.57 -10.44
CA TRP A 17 -19.23 32.83 -10.46
C TRP A 17 -19.64 33.72 -11.62
N THR A 18 -19.67 35.04 -11.36
CA THR A 18 -19.72 36.07 -12.42
C THR A 18 -18.37 36.13 -13.15
N GLN A 19 -18.33 36.77 -14.32
CA GLN A 19 -17.06 37.01 -15.01
C GLN A 19 -16.09 37.85 -14.19
N GLU A 20 -16.60 38.79 -13.38
CA GLU A 20 -15.80 39.62 -12.49
C GLU A 20 -15.14 38.79 -11.38
N GLU A 21 -15.93 38.00 -10.68
CA GLU A 21 -15.41 37.11 -9.61
C GLU A 21 -14.39 36.11 -10.13
N PHE A 22 -14.62 35.57 -11.35
CA PHE A 22 -13.67 34.65 -11.95
C PHE A 22 -12.37 35.35 -12.34
N ALA A 23 -12.45 36.56 -12.89
CA ALA A 23 -11.30 37.38 -13.23
C ALA A 23 -10.43 37.70 -11.99
N ILE A 24 -11.07 38.07 -10.86
CA ILE A 24 -10.37 38.29 -9.60
C ILE A 24 -9.61 37.05 -9.17
N LYS A 25 -10.23 35.86 -9.23
CA LYS A 25 -9.59 34.60 -8.85
C LYS A 25 -8.41 34.21 -9.73
N LEU A 26 -8.43 34.62 -11.00
CA LEU A 26 -7.36 34.37 -11.96
C LEU A 26 -6.31 35.50 -12.02
N GLY A 27 -6.51 36.58 -11.26
CA GLY A 27 -5.60 37.73 -11.25
C GLY A 27 -5.56 38.51 -12.58
N ILE A 28 -6.65 38.50 -13.37
CA ILE A 28 -6.73 39.13 -14.68
C ILE A 28 -7.91 40.12 -14.76
N LYS A 29 -7.96 40.91 -15.86
CA LYS A 29 -9.08 41.82 -16.08
C LYS A 29 -10.33 41.07 -16.56
N ARG A 30 -11.54 41.48 -16.10
CA ARG A 30 -12.82 40.93 -16.57
C ARG A 30 -12.95 40.84 -18.07
N SER A 31 -12.46 41.90 -18.80
CA SER A 31 -12.50 41.93 -20.28
C SER A 31 -11.79 40.76 -20.94
N LEU A 32 -10.73 40.23 -20.31
CA LEU A 32 -10.01 39.05 -20.80
C LEU A 32 -10.85 37.78 -20.64
N ILE A 33 -11.59 37.65 -19.53
CA ILE A 33 -12.51 36.49 -19.32
C ILE A 33 -13.56 36.49 -20.44
N GLY A 34 -14.15 37.66 -20.75
CA GLY A 34 -15.11 37.78 -21.85
C GLY A 34 -14.50 37.38 -23.20
N ALA A 35 -13.27 37.86 -23.49
CA ALA A 35 -12.57 37.52 -24.71
C ALA A 35 -12.24 36.03 -24.83
N TYR A 36 -11.86 35.38 -23.75
CA TYR A 36 -11.59 33.95 -23.70
C TYR A 36 -12.86 33.11 -23.86
N GLU A 37 -13.94 33.46 -23.13
CA GLU A 37 -15.22 32.74 -23.21
C GLU A 37 -15.96 32.92 -24.59
N GLU A 38 -15.66 33.98 -25.30
CA GLU A 38 -16.16 34.26 -26.66
C GLU A 38 -15.19 33.83 -27.76
N GLU A 39 -14.08 33.15 -27.38
CA GLU A 39 -13.06 32.64 -28.32
C GLU A 39 -12.43 33.73 -29.20
N ARG A 40 -12.45 35.01 -28.70
CA ARG A 40 -11.79 36.15 -29.36
C ARG A 40 -10.29 36.24 -29.02
N ALA A 41 -9.85 35.53 -27.98
CA ALA A 41 -8.46 35.42 -27.59
C ALA A 41 -8.24 34.08 -26.88
N ASP A 42 -7.03 33.53 -26.96
CA ASP A 42 -6.63 32.34 -26.23
C ASP A 42 -6.11 32.71 -24.84
N PRO A 43 -6.44 31.90 -23.80
CA PRO A 43 -5.87 32.08 -22.47
C PRO A 43 -4.35 31.89 -22.49
N ARG A 44 -3.64 32.78 -21.75
CA ARG A 44 -2.19 32.60 -21.53
C ARG A 44 -1.91 31.40 -20.67
N LEU A 45 -0.70 30.86 -20.78
CA LEU A 45 -0.29 29.66 -20.05
C LEU A 45 -0.44 29.82 -18.52
N GLU A 46 -0.03 30.98 -17.98
CA GLU A 46 -0.13 31.27 -16.55
C GLU A 46 -1.60 31.24 -16.06
N VAL A 47 -2.53 31.69 -16.89
CA VAL A 47 -3.97 31.66 -16.59
C VAL A 47 -4.49 30.22 -16.60
N LEU A 48 -4.05 29.42 -17.56
CA LEU A 48 -4.40 28.00 -17.65
C LEU A 48 -3.86 27.21 -16.45
N GLU A 49 -2.65 27.49 -16.00
CA GLU A 49 -2.06 26.88 -14.79
C GLU A 49 -2.92 27.17 -13.55
N ILE A 50 -3.32 28.43 -13.35
CA ILE A 50 -4.19 28.83 -12.24
C ILE A 50 -5.54 28.10 -12.33
N ILE A 51 -6.13 28.00 -13.54
CA ILE A 51 -7.38 27.26 -13.74
C ILE A 51 -7.21 25.78 -13.39
N CYS A 52 -6.13 25.15 -13.86
CA CYS A 52 -5.81 23.77 -13.54
C CYS A 52 -5.71 23.57 -12.02
N ASP A 53 -5.10 24.50 -11.32
CA ASP A 53 -4.96 24.45 -9.87
C ASP A 53 -6.30 24.65 -9.12
N ILE A 54 -7.11 25.62 -9.54
CA ILE A 54 -8.41 25.89 -8.90
C ILE A 54 -9.38 24.72 -9.07
N PHE A 55 -9.41 24.14 -10.29
CA PHE A 55 -10.37 23.08 -10.62
C PHE A 55 -9.79 21.68 -10.51
N LYS A 56 -8.48 21.57 -10.22
CA LYS A 56 -7.74 20.29 -10.17
C LYS A 56 -7.85 19.50 -11.48
N LEU A 57 -7.76 20.20 -12.58
CA LEU A 57 -7.78 19.65 -13.95
C LEU A 57 -6.36 19.62 -14.53
N THR A 58 -6.16 18.81 -15.56
CA THR A 58 -4.95 18.86 -16.39
C THR A 58 -5.13 19.84 -17.55
N LEU A 59 -4.03 20.33 -18.12
CA LEU A 59 -4.06 21.20 -19.31
C LEU A 59 -4.80 20.54 -20.47
N ASP A 60 -4.57 19.25 -20.71
CA ASP A 60 -5.26 18.49 -21.75
C ASP A 60 -6.79 18.46 -21.54
N GLU A 61 -7.23 18.39 -20.30
CA GLU A 61 -8.67 18.43 -19.99
C GLU A 61 -9.28 19.80 -20.26
N VAL A 62 -8.56 20.87 -19.94
CA VAL A 62 -9.04 22.23 -20.17
C VAL A 62 -9.01 22.59 -21.66
N LEU A 63 -8.01 22.10 -22.40
CA LEU A 63 -7.78 22.50 -23.81
C LEU A 63 -8.48 21.60 -24.84
N LEU A 64 -8.57 20.28 -24.58
CA LEU A 64 -8.93 19.28 -25.57
C LEU A 64 -10.27 18.58 -25.33
N LYS A 65 -10.71 18.49 -24.08
CA LYS A 65 -11.97 17.82 -23.74
C LYS A 65 -13.12 18.80 -23.68
N ASP A 66 -14.30 18.40 -24.16
CA ASP A 66 -15.54 19.13 -23.93
C ASP A 66 -16.08 18.84 -22.52
N LEU A 67 -15.78 19.71 -21.57
CA LEU A 67 -16.22 19.57 -20.17
C LEU A 67 -17.72 19.80 -19.99
N SER A 68 -18.39 20.48 -20.93
CA SER A 68 -19.83 20.76 -20.88
C SER A 68 -20.68 19.56 -21.26
N ASN A 69 -20.19 18.74 -22.20
CA ASN A 69 -20.87 17.54 -22.68
C ASN A 69 -20.64 16.34 -21.76
N THR A 70 -19.63 16.42 -20.92
CA THR A 70 -19.41 15.48 -19.85
C THR A 70 -20.28 15.93 -18.69
N SER A 71 -21.55 15.48 -18.66
CA SER A 71 -22.55 15.82 -17.63
C SER A 71 -21.90 16.14 -16.29
N GLY A 72 -22.47 17.06 -15.48
CA GLY A 72 -21.89 17.56 -14.21
C GLY A 72 -21.37 16.50 -13.23
N SER A 73 -21.52 15.25 -13.62
CA SER A 73 -20.94 14.06 -13.08
C SER A 73 -19.43 13.88 -13.36
N TYR A 74 -18.77 14.58 -14.32
CA TYR A 74 -17.34 14.30 -14.60
C TYR A 74 -16.43 14.71 -13.44
N LEU A 75 -16.57 15.95 -12.97
CA LEU A 75 -15.79 16.43 -11.83
C LEU A 75 -16.19 15.72 -10.54
N SER A 76 -17.47 15.42 -10.37
CA SER A 76 -17.95 14.59 -9.24
C SER A 76 -17.51 13.15 -9.39
N ARG A 77 -17.58 12.51 -10.56
CA ARG A 77 -17.05 11.16 -10.80
C ARG A 77 -15.54 11.09 -10.59
N ARG A 78 -14.77 12.08 -11.07
CA ARG A 78 -13.33 12.13 -10.87
C ARG A 78 -12.97 12.35 -9.41
N ARG A 79 -13.71 13.21 -8.69
CA ARG A 79 -13.57 13.39 -7.25
C ARG A 79 -13.92 12.12 -6.49
N GLN A 80 -15.01 11.47 -6.86
CA GLN A 80 -15.44 10.18 -6.32
C GLN A 80 -14.44 9.07 -6.66
N GLN A 81 -13.95 8.99 -7.89
CA GLN A 81 -12.92 8.04 -8.30
C GLN A 81 -11.59 8.26 -7.56
N LYS A 82 -11.19 9.52 -7.34
CA LYS A 82 -10.00 9.87 -6.57
C LYS A 82 -10.19 9.60 -5.07
N MET A 83 -11.37 9.82 -4.53
CA MET A 83 -11.72 9.43 -3.15
C MET A 83 -11.78 7.89 -3.02
N MET A 84 -12.48 7.20 -3.91
CA MET A 84 -12.54 5.74 -3.92
C MET A 84 -11.18 5.07 -4.16
N SER A 85 -10.30 5.66 -4.96
CA SER A 85 -8.94 5.15 -5.13
C SER A 85 -8.06 5.45 -3.93
N ALA A 86 -8.26 6.58 -3.26
CA ALA A 86 -7.58 6.89 -2.00
C ALA A 86 -8.05 5.97 -0.87
N GLU A 87 -9.35 5.72 -0.76
CA GLU A 87 -9.93 4.77 0.20
C GLU A 87 -9.50 3.32 -0.09
N ARG A 88 -9.44 2.92 -1.36
CA ARG A 88 -8.97 1.57 -1.77
C ARG A 88 -7.47 1.35 -1.50
N ASN A 89 -6.70 2.40 -1.33
CA ASN A 89 -5.26 2.31 -1.06
C ASN A 89 -4.92 2.52 0.43
N LEU A 90 -5.92 2.66 1.30
CA LEU A 90 -5.70 2.72 2.74
C LEU A 90 -5.31 1.33 3.26
N ILE A 91 -4.15 1.27 3.89
CA ILE A 91 -3.63 0.08 4.54
C ILE A 91 -3.82 0.26 6.03
N HIS A 92 -4.71 -0.52 6.63
CA HIS A 92 -4.94 -0.50 8.06
C HIS A 92 -3.78 -1.18 8.79
N PHE A 93 -3.26 -0.53 9.80
CA PHE A 93 -2.12 -1.01 10.57
C PHE A 93 -2.58 -1.67 11.87
N VAL A 94 -2.25 -2.93 12.03
CA VAL A 94 -2.50 -3.73 13.23
C VAL A 94 -1.22 -3.80 14.06
N PRO A 95 -1.06 -2.96 15.09
CA PRO A 95 0.08 -3.06 16.01
C PRO A 95 -0.06 -4.29 16.91
N VAL A 96 1.03 -4.76 17.45
CA VAL A 96 1.03 -5.93 18.37
C VAL A 96 0.06 -5.75 19.51
N LYS A 97 -0.06 -4.54 20.06
CA LYS A 97 -0.99 -4.24 21.17
C LYS A 97 -2.46 -4.43 20.78
N ALA A 98 -2.79 -4.31 19.51
CA ALA A 98 -4.15 -4.50 19.00
C ALA A 98 -4.43 -5.95 18.56
N ALA A 99 -3.45 -6.84 18.56
CA ALA A 99 -3.60 -8.19 18.02
C ALA A 99 -4.71 -9.00 18.70
N ALA A 100 -4.86 -8.89 20.02
CA ALA A 100 -5.94 -9.57 20.75
C ALA A 100 -7.34 -9.01 20.40
N GLY A 101 -7.46 -7.68 20.31
CA GLY A 101 -8.69 -7.02 19.86
C GLY A 101 -9.01 -7.33 18.40
N TYR A 102 -7.99 -7.40 17.57
CA TYR A 102 -8.13 -7.77 16.18
C TYR A 102 -8.70 -9.17 15.99
N LEU A 103 -8.23 -10.15 16.77
CA LEU A 103 -8.77 -11.52 16.75
C LEU A 103 -10.25 -11.59 17.15
N ALA A 104 -10.71 -10.69 18.00
CA ALA A 104 -12.12 -10.59 18.40
C ALA A 104 -12.95 -9.79 17.40
N GLY A 105 -12.38 -8.77 16.75
CA GLY A 105 -13.07 -7.78 15.92
C GLY A 105 -12.66 -7.75 14.45
N TYR A 106 -11.93 -8.74 13.92
CA TYR A 106 -11.46 -8.73 12.51
C TYR A 106 -12.60 -8.65 11.48
N ALA A 107 -13.81 -9.08 11.84
CA ALA A 107 -15.00 -9.02 11.00
C ALA A 107 -15.85 -7.75 11.26
N ASP A 108 -15.49 -6.93 12.24
CA ASP A 108 -16.18 -5.70 12.59
C ASP A 108 -15.53 -4.52 11.86
N SER A 109 -16.32 -3.90 10.95
CA SER A 109 -15.85 -2.77 10.18
C SER A 109 -15.53 -1.55 11.05
N GLU A 110 -16.30 -1.30 12.13
CA GLU A 110 -16.06 -0.17 13.02
C GLU A 110 -14.71 -0.30 13.73
N PHE A 111 -14.35 -1.49 14.19
CA PHE A 111 -13.05 -1.76 14.79
C PHE A 111 -11.89 -1.58 13.79
N ILE A 112 -12.09 -2.03 12.54
CA ILE A 112 -11.07 -1.86 11.48
C ILE A 112 -10.88 -0.40 11.13
N ASP A 113 -11.95 0.38 11.05
CA ASP A 113 -11.92 1.81 10.71
C ASP A 113 -11.25 2.67 11.79
N GLU A 114 -11.21 2.21 13.04
CA GLU A 114 -10.48 2.85 14.15
C GLU A 114 -8.96 2.64 14.09
N LEU A 115 -8.49 1.66 13.31
CA LEU A 115 -7.07 1.41 13.16
C LEU A 115 -6.37 2.55 12.39
N ASN A 116 -5.14 2.86 12.79
CA ASN A 116 -4.32 3.81 12.03
C ASN A 116 -4.12 3.33 10.60
N THR A 117 -4.19 4.24 9.65
CA THR A 117 -4.02 3.95 8.23
C THR A 117 -2.85 4.68 7.62
N PHE A 118 -2.27 4.10 6.59
CA PHE A 118 -1.28 4.73 5.72
C PHE A 118 -1.45 4.26 4.28
N THR A 119 -0.73 4.86 3.35
CA THR A 119 -0.76 4.50 1.93
C THR A 119 0.63 4.19 1.43
N LEU A 120 0.73 3.20 0.52
CA LEU A 120 1.94 2.90 -0.22
C LEU A 120 1.63 3.04 -1.72
N PRO A 121 2.27 3.99 -2.43
CA PRO A 121 1.94 4.27 -3.83
C PRO A 121 2.15 3.08 -4.79
N MET A 122 3.04 2.14 -4.42
CA MET A 122 3.33 0.94 -5.20
C MET A 122 2.31 -0.18 -5.02
N LEU A 123 1.44 -0.09 -4.01
CA LEU A 123 0.38 -1.07 -3.75
C LEU A 123 -0.96 -0.45 -4.14
N SER A 124 -1.60 -0.98 -5.16
CA SER A 124 -2.88 -0.48 -5.65
C SER A 124 -3.76 -1.62 -6.16
N GLY A 125 -5.06 -1.51 -5.95
CA GLY A 125 -6.05 -2.42 -6.52
C GLY A 125 -6.30 -3.71 -5.74
N GLY A 126 -5.62 -3.95 -4.60
CA GLY A 126 -5.84 -5.07 -3.70
C GLY A 126 -6.43 -4.66 -2.35
N ASP A 127 -6.81 -5.65 -1.53
CA ASP A 127 -7.14 -5.47 -0.12
C ASP A 127 -5.86 -5.73 0.68
N TYR A 128 -5.28 -4.66 1.25
CA TYR A 128 -4.01 -4.72 1.96
C TYR A 128 -4.19 -4.40 3.44
N ARG A 129 -3.43 -5.10 4.27
CA ARG A 129 -3.33 -4.84 5.70
C ARG A 129 -1.89 -4.99 6.17
N ALA A 130 -1.52 -4.20 7.15
CA ALA A 130 -0.18 -4.19 7.71
C ALA A 130 -0.20 -4.73 9.14
N PHE A 131 0.72 -5.62 9.47
CA PHE A 131 0.81 -6.26 10.77
C PHE A 131 2.20 -6.07 11.35
N GLU A 132 2.26 -5.54 12.56
CA GLU A 132 3.51 -5.53 13.32
C GLU A 132 3.79 -6.93 13.88
N ILE A 133 4.99 -7.44 13.63
CA ILE A 133 5.41 -8.75 14.08
C ILE A 133 6.48 -8.66 15.18
N ILE A 134 6.46 -9.59 16.13
CA ILE A 134 7.48 -9.74 17.15
C ILE A 134 8.07 -11.15 17.07
N GLY A 135 9.33 -11.25 17.46
CA GLY A 135 10.07 -12.51 17.48
C GLY A 135 11.07 -12.63 16.34
N ASP A 136 11.78 -13.73 16.30
CA ASP A 136 12.89 -14.01 15.39
C ASP A 136 12.65 -15.25 14.52
N SER A 137 11.42 -15.74 14.50
CA SER A 137 11.06 -16.97 13.76
C SER A 137 11.17 -16.83 12.25
N MET A 138 11.16 -15.61 11.72
CA MET A 138 11.24 -15.33 10.28
C MET A 138 12.49 -14.50 9.93
N MET A 139 13.63 -14.84 10.55
CA MET A 139 14.91 -14.22 10.19
C MET A 139 15.20 -14.42 8.69
N PRO A 140 15.78 -13.41 7.99
CA PRO A 140 16.42 -12.21 8.53
C PRO A 140 15.46 -11.04 8.83
N THR A 141 14.14 -11.22 8.76
CA THR A 141 13.17 -10.16 9.09
C THR A 141 13.30 -9.79 10.58
N PRO A 142 13.66 -8.54 10.92
CA PRO A 142 13.84 -8.15 12.31
C PRO A 142 12.53 -8.12 13.10
N SER A 143 12.60 -8.40 14.39
CA SER A 143 11.50 -8.18 15.33
C SER A 143 11.09 -6.70 15.33
N GLY A 144 9.79 -6.41 15.39
CA GLY A 144 9.24 -5.06 15.27
C GLY A 144 9.11 -4.57 13.81
N SER A 145 9.30 -5.46 12.84
CA SER A 145 8.98 -5.16 11.44
C SER A 145 7.48 -5.16 11.19
N ILE A 146 7.06 -4.39 10.19
CA ILE A 146 5.68 -4.34 9.73
C ILE A 146 5.61 -5.10 8.41
N ILE A 147 4.76 -6.12 8.35
CA ILE A 147 4.50 -6.90 7.14
C ILE A 147 3.23 -6.39 6.49
N VAL A 148 3.32 -5.92 5.27
CA VAL A 148 2.16 -5.57 4.47
C VAL A 148 1.76 -6.79 3.65
N GLY A 149 0.55 -7.28 3.89
CA GLY A 149 -0.03 -8.44 3.22
C GLY A 149 -1.21 -8.06 2.36
N GLU A 150 -1.40 -8.79 1.26
CA GLU A 150 -2.58 -8.78 0.41
C GLU A 150 -3.50 -9.93 0.83
N LYS A 151 -4.78 -9.63 1.01
CA LYS A 151 -5.77 -10.64 1.39
C LYS A 151 -5.94 -11.68 0.28
N VAL A 152 -5.90 -12.95 0.66
CA VAL A 152 -6.04 -14.06 -0.29
C VAL A 152 -6.99 -15.13 0.25
N GLY A 153 -7.62 -15.84 -0.68
CA GLY A 153 -8.39 -17.04 -0.36
C GLY A 153 -7.50 -18.26 -0.10
N ALA A 154 -8.05 -19.28 0.51
CA ALA A 154 -7.33 -20.54 0.77
C ALA A 154 -6.90 -21.25 -0.55
N GLU A 155 -7.66 -21.06 -1.62
CA GLU A 155 -7.38 -21.55 -2.96
C GLU A 155 -6.16 -20.88 -3.60
N ASP A 156 -5.94 -19.60 -3.30
CA ASP A 156 -4.88 -18.78 -3.89
C ASP A 156 -3.52 -18.91 -3.18
N ILE A 157 -3.43 -19.74 -2.15
CA ILE A 157 -2.18 -19.95 -1.42
C ILE A 157 -1.12 -20.48 -2.37
N LYS A 158 -0.01 -19.77 -2.49
CA LYS A 158 1.20 -20.22 -3.20
C LYS A 158 2.10 -21.00 -2.26
N ASN A 159 2.58 -22.17 -2.70
CA ASN A 159 3.41 -23.04 -1.87
C ASN A 159 4.74 -22.38 -1.51
N ASN A 160 5.17 -22.54 -0.26
CA ASN A 160 6.43 -22.04 0.27
C ASN A 160 6.61 -20.51 0.19
N GLN A 161 5.51 -19.75 0.18
CA GLN A 161 5.54 -18.29 0.25
C GLN A 161 5.22 -17.81 1.66
N PRO A 162 5.68 -16.61 2.06
CA PRO A 162 5.42 -16.04 3.38
C PRO A 162 4.02 -15.43 3.45
N TYR A 163 3.35 -15.67 4.58
CA TYR A 163 1.99 -15.19 4.87
C TYR A 163 1.89 -14.69 6.31
N ILE A 164 1.03 -13.70 6.51
CA ILE A 164 0.42 -13.50 7.81
C ILE A 164 -0.79 -14.42 7.87
N VAL A 165 -0.80 -15.28 8.87
CA VAL A 165 -1.90 -16.21 9.17
C VAL A 165 -2.57 -15.72 10.43
N VAL A 166 -3.86 -15.36 10.32
CA VAL A 166 -4.69 -15.02 11.47
C VAL A 166 -5.52 -16.25 11.81
N SER A 167 -5.31 -16.82 12.97
CA SER A 167 -6.04 -18.01 13.40
C SER A 167 -6.56 -17.87 14.83
N ARG A 168 -7.62 -18.62 15.14
CA ARG A 168 -8.25 -18.59 16.46
C ARG A 168 -7.33 -19.12 17.58
N ASN A 169 -6.49 -20.09 17.26
CA ASN A 169 -5.67 -20.79 18.24
C ASN A 169 -4.26 -20.20 18.36
N GLU A 170 -3.66 -19.77 17.22
CA GLU A 170 -2.27 -19.28 17.17
C GLU A 170 -2.18 -17.74 17.19
N GLY A 171 -3.32 -17.06 17.04
CA GLY A 171 -3.32 -15.62 16.90
C GLY A 171 -2.87 -15.14 15.52
N ILE A 172 -2.07 -14.07 15.50
CA ILE A 172 -1.47 -13.50 14.29
C ILE A 172 -0.03 -13.97 14.21
N VAL A 173 0.29 -14.77 13.20
CA VAL A 173 1.65 -15.29 12.98
C VAL A 173 2.15 -15.02 11.58
N TYR A 174 3.44 -14.73 11.46
CA TYR A 174 4.12 -14.58 10.16
C TYR A 174 4.93 -15.83 9.88
N LYS A 175 4.58 -16.60 8.83
CA LYS A 175 5.17 -17.91 8.51
C LYS A 175 5.11 -18.17 7.01
N ARG A 176 5.92 -19.13 6.54
CA ARG A 176 5.72 -19.72 5.23
C ARG A 176 4.64 -20.79 5.30
N ILE A 177 3.79 -20.83 4.28
CA ILE A 177 2.80 -21.91 4.14
C ILE A 177 3.32 -22.95 3.18
N VAL A 178 3.39 -24.20 3.64
CA VAL A 178 3.71 -25.37 2.80
C VAL A 178 2.45 -26.21 2.66
N LYS A 179 1.96 -26.32 1.46
CA LYS A 179 0.79 -27.17 1.13
C LYS A 179 1.21 -28.64 1.16
N SER A 180 0.46 -29.46 1.88
CA SER A 180 0.63 -30.91 1.86
C SER A 180 -0.46 -31.56 1.02
N ASN A 181 -0.08 -32.33 0.02
CA ASN A 181 -1.03 -33.09 -0.80
C ASN A 181 -1.73 -34.21 -0.01
N LYS A 182 -1.22 -34.55 1.18
CA LYS A 182 -1.74 -35.65 2.02
C LYS A 182 -2.82 -35.22 3.00
N THR A 183 -2.93 -33.94 3.33
CA THR A 183 -3.85 -33.42 4.34
C THR A 183 -4.59 -32.21 3.79
N LYS A 184 -5.77 -32.42 3.20
CA LYS A 184 -6.57 -31.36 2.56
C LYS A 184 -7.06 -30.27 3.52
N ASN A 185 -7.18 -30.56 4.84
CA ASN A 185 -7.72 -29.62 5.83
C ASN A 185 -6.65 -29.03 6.77
N LYS A 186 -5.36 -29.19 6.45
CA LYS A 186 -4.28 -28.66 7.29
C LYS A 186 -3.28 -27.85 6.48
N LEU A 187 -2.84 -26.74 7.06
CA LEU A 187 -1.74 -25.94 6.55
C LEU A 187 -0.51 -26.17 7.41
N THR A 188 0.62 -26.46 6.79
CA THR A 188 1.90 -26.57 7.48
C THR A 188 2.56 -25.20 7.50
N LEU A 189 2.80 -24.68 8.70
CA LEU A 189 3.48 -23.41 8.93
C LEU A 189 4.96 -23.65 9.21
N VAL A 190 5.81 -22.97 8.44
CA VAL A 190 7.26 -23.13 8.49
C VAL A 190 7.90 -21.79 8.80
N SER A 191 8.86 -21.79 9.71
CA SER A 191 9.68 -20.63 10.04
C SER A 191 10.92 -20.58 9.16
N ASP A 192 11.40 -19.37 8.83
CA ASP A 192 12.69 -19.21 8.14
C ASP A 192 13.87 -19.46 9.09
N ASN A 193 13.67 -19.24 10.40
CA ASN A 193 14.65 -19.61 11.42
C ASN A 193 14.55 -21.12 11.72
N PRO A 194 15.60 -21.92 11.44
CA PRO A 194 15.59 -23.38 11.61
C PRO A 194 15.50 -23.86 13.07
N GLN A 195 15.64 -22.95 14.04
CA GLN A 195 15.43 -23.29 15.45
C GLN A 195 13.96 -23.59 15.77
N TYR A 196 13.03 -23.12 14.93
CA TYR A 196 11.59 -23.34 15.09
C TYR A 196 11.14 -24.50 14.22
N GLN A 197 10.60 -25.52 14.83
CA GLN A 197 10.07 -26.67 14.11
C GLN A 197 8.79 -26.31 13.35
N PRO A 198 8.58 -26.85 12.16
CA PRO A 198 7.31 -26.73 11.43
C PRO A 198 6.16 -27.33 12.24
N TYR A 199 4.99 -26.71 12.18
CA TYR A 199 3.78 -27.20 12.82
C TYR A 199 2.56 -27.06 11.91
N GLN A 200 1.47 -27.73 12.28
CA GLN A 200 0.25 -27.74 11.48
C GLN A 200 -0.89 -27.02 12.20
N VAL A 201 -1.64 -26.24 11.43
CA VAL A 201 -2.90 -25.62 11.84
C VAL A 201 -4.03 -26.19 11.00
N ASN A 202 -5.24 -26.33 11.57
CA ASN A 202 -6.40 -26.72 10.80
C ASN A 202 -6.85 -25.54 9.96
N ALA A 203 -7.25 -25.79 8.72
CA ALA A 203 -7.74 -24.74 7.84
C ALA A 203 -9.01 -24.04 8.39
N GLU A 204 -9.82 -24.76 9.17
CA GLU A 204 -11.04 -24.24 9.82
C GLU A 204 -10.73 -23.24 10.95
N ASP A 205 -9.55 -23.29 11.54
CA ASP A 205 -9.11 -22.37 12.59
C ASP A 205 -8.55 -21.06 11.99
N VAL A 206 -8.21 -21.06 10.71
CA VAL A 206 -7.68 -19.89 10.01
C VAL A 206 -8.82 -18.98 9.59
N VAL A 207 -8.81 -17.76 10.08
CA VAL A 207 -9.86 -16.75 9.81
C VAL A 207 -9.48 -15.79 8.71
N GLU A 208 -8.18 -15.47 8.57
CA GLU A 208 -7.67 -14.63 7.47
C GLU A 208 -6.29 -15.09 7.04
N LEU A 209 -6.03 -14.92 5.74
CA LEU A 209 -4.72 -15.14 5.13
C LEU A 209 -4.31 -13.90 4.34
N TRP A 210 -3.07 -13.45 4.60
CA TRP A 210 -2.49 -12.29 3.95
C TRP A 210 -1.14 -12.67 3.35
N HIS A 211 -1.07 -12.71 2.02
CA HIS A 211 0.18 -12.98 1.32
C HIS A 211 1.12 -11.79 1.49
N ALA A 212 2.28 -12.01 2.10
CA ALA A 212 3.24 -10.94 2.37
C ALA A 212 3.77 -10.35 1.06
N GLN A 213 3.55 -9.05 0.86
CA GLN A 213 3.99 -8.31 -0.31
C GLN A 213 5.21 -7.44 0.00
N MET A 214 5.28 -6.91 1.23
CA MET A 214 6.33 -5.97 1.60
C MET A 214 6.66 -6.06 3.09
N VAL A 215 7.93 -5.81 3.40
CA VAL A 215 8.44 -5.70 4.77
C VAL A 215 8.94 -4.28 4.98
N LEU A 216 8.42 -3.61 6.00
CA LEU A 216 8.90 -2.32 6.47
C LEU A 216 9.60 -2.55 7.81
N SER A 217 10.88 -2.30 7.86
CA SER A 217 11.67 -2.42 9.09
C SER A 217 12.38 -1.11 9.41
N LYS A 218 12.54 -0.84 10.70
CA LYS A 218 13.40 0.26 11.14
C LYS A 218 14.83 -0.03 10.72
N VAL A 219 15.52 1.00 10.27
CA VAL A 219 16.96 0.88 10.02
C VAL A 219 17.63 0.58 11.36
N SER A 220 18.00 -0.67 11.57
CA SER A 220 18.82 -1.05 12.72
C SER A 220 20.28 -0.94 12.31
N GLN A 221 21.12 -0.45 13.21
CA GLN A 221 22.58 -0.57 13.10
C GLN A 221 22.99 -2.01 13.44
N GLN A 222 22.28 -3.03 12.93
CA GLN A 222 22.76 -4.40 13.09
C GLN A 222 24.09 -4.50 12.37
N GLN A 223 25.10 -4.95 13.12
CA GLN A 223 26.38 -5.38 12.57
C GLN A 223 26.11 -6.14 11.28
N ARG A 224 26.57 -5.57 10.16
CA ARG A 224 26.68 -6.32 8.92
C ARG A 224 27.53 -7.54 9.28
N TRP A 225 26.91 -8.69 9.36
CA TRP A 225 27.63 -9.94 9.27
C TRP A 225 28.20 -9.96 7.88
N ASP A 226 29.41 -9.43 7.79
CA ASP A 226 30.15 -9.43 6.55
C ASP A 226 30.38 -10.90 6.19
N MET A 227 29.99 -11.33 4.98
CA MET A 227 30.22 -12.70 4.52
C MET A 227 31.70 -13.07 4.67
N ASP A 228 32.60 -12.09 4.55
CA ASP A 228 34.04 -12.26 4.76
C ASP A 228 34.38 -12.55 6.22
N SER A 229 33.67 -11.94 7.19
CA SER A 229 33.83 -12.24 8.60
C SER A 229 33.35 -13.64 8.96
N LEU A 230 32.23 -14.07 8.39
CA LEU A 230 31.72 -15.45 8.55
C LEU A 230 32.68 -16.47 7.92
N ALA A 231 33.14 -16.20 6.70
CA ALA A 231 34.11 -17.05 6.01
C ALA A 231 35.40 -17.18 6.81
N SER A 232 35.90 -16.09 7.40
CA SER A 232 37.10 -16.09 8.24
C SER A 232 36.89 -16.88 9.55
N MET A 233 35.72 -16.77 10.20
CA MET A 233 35.37 -17.59 11.37
C MET A 233 35.31 -19.08 11.06
N VAL A 234 34.67 -19.45 9.93
CA VAL A 234 34.62 -20.85 9.48
C VAL A 234 36.02 -21.39 9.17
N SER A 235 36.86 -20.62 8.50
CA SER A 235 38.26 -21.00 8.22
C SER A 235 39.07 -21.19 9.50
N ASN A 236 38.91 -20.30 10.48
CA ASN A 236 39.55 -20.44 11.78
C ASN A 236 39.10 -21.69 12.55
N LEU A 237 37.78 -21.99 12.54
CA LEU A 237 37.25 -23.21 13.14
C LEU A 237 37.80 -24.46 12.45
N GLN A 238 37.87 -24.49 11.13
CA GLN A 238 38.45 -25.62 10.37
C GLN A 238 39.93 -25.85 10.77
N THR A 239 40.68 -24.76 10.91
CA THR A 239 42.10 -24.82 11.33
C THR A 239 42.24 -25.36 12.74
N GLN A 240 41.38 -24.92 13.68
CA GLN A 240 41.38 -25.40 15.06
C GLN A 240 41.03 -26.90 15.14
N VAL A 241 40.00 -27.34 14.40
CA VAL A 241 39.60 -28.76 14.34
C VAL A 241 40.73 -29.61 13.74
N SER A 242 41.38 -29.13 12.68
CA SER A 242 42.51 -29.83 12.06
C SER A 242 43.71 -29.97 13.03
N THR A 243 43.96 -28.93 13.80
CA THR A 243 45.05 -28.92 14.81
C THR A 243 44.73 -29.85 15.97
N MET A 244 43.47 -29.92 16.42
CA MET A 244 43.02 -30.84 17.45
C MET A 244 43.13 -32.30 16.97
N LYS A 245 42.71 -32.60 15.73
CA LYS A 245 42.87 -33.95 15.15
C LYS A 245 44.35 -34.40 15.09
N LYS A 246 45.28 -33.48 14.75
CA LYS A 246 46.73 -33.78 14.74
C LYS A 246 47.31 -34.02 16.10
N LYS A 247 46.73 -33.50 17.18
CA LYS A 247 47.18 -33.72 18.58
C LYS A 247 46.60 -34.96 19.20
N MET A 248 45.56 -35.54 18.61
CA MET A 248 44.90 -36.77 19.09
C MET A 248 45.41 -38.05 18.39
N ASN A 249 46.19 -37.91 17.33
CA ASN A 249 46.91 -39.00 16.67
C ASN A 249 48.41 -38.91 17.02
#